data_4f127d409643eebcaa74ab25b63a6451
#
_entry.id   4f127d409643eebcaa74ab25b63a6451
#
_cell.length_a   1.000
_cell.length_b   1.000
_cell.length_c   1.000
_cell.angle_alpha   90.00
_cell.angle_beta   90.00
_cell.angle_gamma   90.00
#
_symmetry.space_group_name_H-M   'P 1'
#
loop_
_entity.id
_entity.type
_entity.pdbx_description
1 polymer ?
#
loop_
_entity_poly.entity_id
_entity_poly.type
_entity_poly.pdbx_seq_one_letter_code
_entity_poly.pdbx_strand_id
1 'polypeptide(L)'
;MNAVARNHRLDLLRVIALMMIILMHSPMPKYALAPSYIITGLSYLTAPGIGLFFMISGALLLGNTLPTRDFLRRRLSKILFPTVFWTVFYLIVNYIRGSIGIQEALQSIVSIPFSMQGQGILWFMYTLAGLYLLTPILSRWLKTASKREVEFYLFLWAITLLYPYLDMVLFIDTGSTGILYYFTGYLGYYLLGYYLDRYYNFRGIHVMVAIVISFLIPALLYASGTEFDFYSLLWYLSLPVVLMAGVWFVLINRTPNKRFSLISEISRLSFGIYFVHIFILRRILWRIDFIRDLPGLIQIPVVMVATFALSFLVVKLISRLPFSKYLIGV
;
A
#
# COMPACT_ATOMS: atom_id res chain seq x y z
N MET A 1 -23.64 -21.45 -8.48
CA MET A 1 -22.90 -20.43 -7.66
C MET A 1 -23.18 -19.07 -8.28
N ASN A 2 -24.03 -18.26 -7.66
CA ASN A 2 -24.29 -16.89 -8.14
C ASN A 2 -22.96 -16.12 -8.08
N ALA A 3 -22.52 -15.58 -9.21
CA ALA A 3 -21.35 -14.73 -9.28
C ALA A 3 -21.62 -13.52 -8.35
N VAL A 4 -20.84 -13.39 -7.28
CA VAL A 4 -20.93 -12.21 -6.42
C VAL A 4 -20.68 -10.99 -7.29
N ALA A 5 -21.65 -10.08 -7.33
CA ALA A 5 -21.57 -8.88 -8.14
C ALA A 5 -20.29 -8.10 -7.79
N ARG A 6 -19.56 -7.65 -8.81
CA ARG A 6 -18.29 -6.92 -8.63
C ARG A 6 -18.53 -5.62 -7.87
N ASN A 7 -17.78 -5.39 -6.82
CA ASN A 7 -17.82 -4.14 -6.06
C ASN A 7 -16.95 -3.07 -6.75
N HIS A 8 -17.58 -2.20 -7.55
CA HIS A 8 -16.89 -1.14 -8.30
C HIS A 8 -16.38 0.01 -7.41
N ARG A 9 -16.88 0.13 -6.18
CA ARG A 9 -16.34 1.07 -5.19
C ARG A 9 -14.92 0.69 -4.79
N LEU A 10 -14.68 -0.61 -4.58
CA LEU A 10 -13.32 -1.10 -4.30
C LEU A 10 -12.38 -0.97 -5.52
N ASP A 11 -12.93 -1.01 -6.75
CA ASP A 11 -12.15 -0.68 -7.95
C ASP A 11 -11.70 0.78 -7.93
N LEU A 12 -12.62 1.71 -7.62
CA LEU A 12 -12.32 3.15 -7.49
C LEU A 12 -11.29 3.40 -6.38
N LEU A 13 -11.51 2.80 -5.21
CA LEU A 13 -10.59 2.94 -4.07
C LEU A 13 -9.18 2.44 -4.41
N ARG A 14 -9.08 1.34 -5.19
CA ARG A 14 -7.80 0.80 -5.65
C ARG A 14 -7.07 1.75 -6.61
N VAL A 15 -7.81 2.43 -7.49
CA VAL A 15 -7.23 3.43 -8.40
C VAL A 15 -6.74 4.64 -7.61
N ILE A 16 -7.51 5.13 -6.63
CA ILE A 16 -7.09 6.23 -5.74
C ILE A 16 -5.81 5.85 -4.98
N ALA A 17 -5.78 4.67 -4.38
CA ALA A 17 -4.61 4.17 -3.66
C ALA A 17 -3.37 4.06 -4.57
N LEU A 18 -3.54 3.59 -5.81
CA LEU A 18 -2.46 3.54 -6.81
C LEU A 18 -1.93 4.94 -7.16
N MET A 19 -2.83 5.90 -7.36
CA MET A 19 -2.45 7.29 -7.64
C MET A 19 -1.70 7.92 -6.46
N MET A 20 -2.11 7.65 -5.22
CA MET A 20 -1.38 8.07 -4.03
C MET A 20 0.04 7.51 -4.00
N ILE A 21 0.23 6.24 -4.30
CA ILE A 21 1.56 5.61 -4.33
C ILE A 21 2.45 6.23 -5.40
N ILE A 22 1.93 6.48 -6.61
CA ILE A 22 2.70 7.10 -7.68
C ILE A 22 3.05 8.54 -7.31
N LEU A 23 2.11 9.30 -6.75
CA LEU A 23 2.34 10.67 -6.30
C LEU A 23 3.40 10.75 -5.21
N MET A 24 3.37 9.85 -4.24
CA MET A 24 4.36 9.77 -3.16
C MET A 24 5.79 9.59 -3.69
N HIS A 25 5.95 8.85 -4.79
CA HIS A 25 7.25 8.60 -5.41
C HIS A 25 7.66 9.65 -6.45
N SER A 26 6.74 10.54 -6.87
CA SER A 26 6.97 11.50 -7.96
C SER A 26 7.99 12.60 -7.66
N PRO A 27 8.18 13.10 -6.42
CA PRO A 27 9.25 14.06 -6.13
C PRO A 27 10.63 13.49 -6.47
N MET A 28 11.44 14.27 -7.16
CA MET A 28 12.82 13.89 -7.54
C MET A 28 13.79 14.33 -6.44
N PRO A 29 14.47 13.40 -5.71
CA PRO A 29 15.28 13.76 -4.54
C PRO A 29 16.40 14.79 -4.81
N LYS A 30 16.97 14.74 -6.04
CA LYS A 30 18.08 15.64 -6.44
C LYS A 30 17.60 16.89 -7.19
N TYR A 31 16.38 16.90 -7.72
CA TYR A 31 15.85 17.92 -8.63
C TYR A 31 14.49 18.44 -8.20
N ALA A 32 14.03 18.06 -7.01
CA ALA A 32 12.78 18.59 -6.48
C ALA A 32 13.02 20.05 -6.06
N LEU A 33 12.68 20.98 -6.92
CA LEU A 33 12.68 22.42 -6.64
C LEU A 33 11.51 22.82 -5.70
N ALA A 34 10.72 21.85 -5.23
CA ALA A 34 9.66 22.10 -4.26
C ALA A 34 10.25 22.19 -2.84
N PRO A 35 9.74 23.10 -2.00
CA PRO A 35 10.12 23.19 -0.59
C PRO A 35 9.91 21.85 0.13
N SER A 36 10.82 21.54 1.07
CA SER A 36 10.79 20.25 1.80
C SER A 36 9.47 19.99 2.53
N TYR A 37 8.84 21.03 3.10
CA TYR A 37 7.55 20.90 3.78
C TYR A 37 6.42 20.48 2.83
N ILE A 38 6.47 20.86 1.55
CA ILE A 38 5.49 20.42 0.53
C ILE A 38 5.70 18.92 0.25
N ILE A 39 6.95 18.49 0.08
CA ILE A 39 7.27 17.08 -0.16
C ILE A 39 6.84 16.21 1.03
N THR A 40 7.12 16.65 2.24
CA THR A 40 6.73 15.97 3.48
C THR A 40 5.20 15.92 3.62
N GLY A 41 4.51 17.04 3.36
CA GLY A 41 3.05 17.10 3.37
C GLY A 41 2.41 16.17 2.32
N LEU A 42 2.94 16.13 1.10
CA LEU A 42 2.49 15.19 0.06
C LEU A 42 2.74 13.74 0.46
N SER A 43 3.91 13.44 1.05
CA SER A 43 4.23 12.10 1.55
C SER A 43 3.24 11.66 2.61
N TYR A 44 2.92 12.55 3.56
CA TYR A 44 1.92 12.29 4.60
C TYR A 44 0.53 12.04 4.02
N LEU A 45 0.04 12.91 3.14
CA LEU A 45 -1.30 12.81 2.54
C LEU A 45 -1.47 11.57 1.64
N THR A 46 -0.38 11.05 1.09
CA THR A 46 -0.39 9.87 0.21
C THR A 46 -0.04 8.56 0.91
N ALA A 47 0.49 8.63 2.13
CA ALA A 47 0.81 7.45 2.95
C ALA A 47 -0.36 6.46 3.12
N PRO A 48 -1.64 6.89 3.21
CA PRO A 48 -2.78 5.96 3.29
C PRO A 48 -2.88 4.98 2.12
N GLY A 49 -2.30 5.30 0.95
CA GLY A 49 -2.41 4.48 -0.27
C GLY A 49 -2.02 3.01 -0.06
N ILE A 50 -0.95 2.74 0.67
CA ILE A 50 -0.52 1.37 0.99
C ILE A 50 -1.53 0.67 1.92
N GLY A 51 -1.96 1.35 2.98
CA GLY A 51 -2.98 0.84 3.91
C GLY A 51 -4.28 0.49 3.19
N LEU A 52 -4.72 1.32 2.25
CA LEU A 52 -5.91 1.07 1.43
C LEU A 52 -5.80 -0.21 0.60
N PHE A 53 -4.64 -0.56 0.03
CA PHE A 53 -4.46 -1.82 -0.68
C PHE A 53 -4.61 -3.03 0.24
N PHE A 54 -4.11 -2.98 1.47
CA PHE A 54 -4.33 -4.04 2.45
C PHE A 54 -5.79 -4.12 2.87
N MET A 55 -6.46 -2.98 3.12
CA MET A 55 -7.88 -2.93 3.46
C MET A 55 -8.76 -3.50 2.35
N ILE A 56 -8.53 -3.12 1.08
CA ILE A 56 -9.24 -3.67 -0.09
C ILE A 56 -9.04 -5.19 -0.17
N SER A 57 -7.83 -5.66 0.07
CA SER A 57 -7.53 -7.09 0.04
C SER A 57 -8.25 -7.84 1.17
N GLY A 58 -8.31 -7.26 2.37
CA GLY A 58 -9.06 -7.79 3.51
C GLY A 58 -10.56 -7.87 3.22
N ALA A 59 -11.17 -6.79 2.72
CA ALA A 59 -12.57 -6.73 2.32
C ALA A 59 -12.94 -7.81 1.29
N LEU A 60 -12.06 -8.07 0.31
CA LEU A 60 -12.32 -9.02 -0.77
C LEU A 60 -12.01 -10.48 -0.42
N LEU A 61 -11.09 -10.73 0.50
CA LEU A 61 -10.53 -12.07 0.68
C LEU A 61 -10.87 -12.71 2.03
N LEU A 62 -11.07 -11.92 3.09
CA LEU A 62 -11.49 -12.43 4.38
C LEU A 62 -12.95 -12.90 4.34
N GLY A 63 -13.25 -13.97 5.05
CA GLY A 63 -14.56 -14.64 4.97
C GLY A 63 -14.72 -15.58 3.75
N ASN A 64 -13.64 -15.82 3.01
CA ASN A 64 -13.61 -16.77 1.90
C ASN A 64 -13.87 -18.20 2.38
N THR A 65 -14.63 -18.96 1.58
CA THR A 65 -15.02 -20.35 1.89
C THR A 65 -14.25 -21.40 1.08
N LEU A 66 -13.33 -20.98 0.21
CA LEU A 66 -12.53 -21.92 -0.60
C LEU A 66 -11.62 -22.79 0.29
N PRO A 67 -11.37 -24.06 -0.10
CA PRO A 67 -10.34 -24.87 0.51
C PRO A 67 -8.98 -24.15 0.49
N THR A 68 -8.19 -24.29 1.55
CA THR A 68 -6.91 -23.60 1.72
C THR A 68 -6.01 -23.75 0.50
N ARG A 69 -5.84 -24.98 -0.02
CA ARG A 69 -5.01 -25.26 -1.19
C ARG A 69 -5.45 -24.48 -2.42
N ASP A 70 -6.76 -24.45 -2.70
CA ASP A 70 -7.30 -23.76 -3.88
C ASP A 70 -7.20 -22.25 -3.75
N PHE A 71 -7.44 -21.72 -2.54
CA PHE A 71 -7.27 -20.31 -2.24
C PHE A 71 -5.80 -19.88 -2.48
N LEU A 72 -4.86 -20.57 -1.85
CA LEU A 72 -3.44 -20.24 -1.95
C LEU A 72 -2.94 -20.35 -3.39
N ARG A 73 -3.26 -21.46 -4.10
CA ARG A 73 -2.88 -21.64 -5.51
C ARG A 73 -3.39 -20.50 -6.40
N ARG A 74 -4.64 -20.05 -6.19
CA ARG A 74 -5.26 -18.98 -7.01
C ARG A 74 -4.74 -17.60 -6.67
N ARG A 75 -4.34 -17.33 -5.43
CA ARG A 75 -3.98 -16.00 -4.95
C ARG A 75 -2.49 -15.76 -4.91
N LEU A 76 -1.71 -16.69 -4.34
CA LEU A 76 -0.26 -16.57 -4.29
C LEU A 76 0.38 -16.57 -5.67
N SER A 77 -0.09 -17.40 -6.61
CA SER A 77 0.46 -17.42 -7.97
C SER A 77 0.38 -16.06 -8.67
N LYS A 78 -0.66 -15.26 -8.36
CA LYS A 78 -0.85 -13.92 -8.95
C LYS A 78 0.09 -12.87 -8.39
N ILE A 79 0.73 -13.15 -7.25
CA ILE A 79 1.68 -12.25 -6.60
C ILE A 79 3.10 -12.78 -6.75
N LEU A 80 3.34 -14.05 -6.41
CA LEU A 80 4.69 -14.61 -6.35
C LEU A 80 5.40 -14.59 -7.71
N PHE A 81 4.75 -15.07 -8.78
CA PHE A 81 5.37 -15.07 -10.10
C PHE A 81 5.77 -13.67 -10.59
N PRO A 82 4.86 -12.68 -10.58
CA PRO A 82 5.25 -11.32 -10.92
C PRO A 82 6.34 -10.75 -9.99
N THR A 83 6.26 -11.03 -8.69
CA THR A 83 7.26 -10.54 -7.73
C THR A 83 8.65 -11.09 -8.07
N VAL A 84 8.77 -12.40 -8.30
CA VAL A 84 10.04 -13.03 -8.70
C VAL A 84 10.53 -12.44 -10.02
N PHE A 85 9.66 -12.35 -11.03
CA PHE A 85 10.02 -11.78 -12.34
C PHE A 85 10.57 -10.35 -12.21
N TRP A 86 9.85 -9.47 -11.52
CA TRP A 86 10.26 -8.07 -11.36
C TRP A 86 11.48 -7.92 -10.46
N THR A 87 11.65 -8.76 -9.44
CA THR A 87 12.89 -8.79 -8.64
C THR A 87 14.10 -9.10 -9.53
N VAL A 88 14.02 -10.19 -10.31
CA VAL A 88 15.09 -10.57 -11.24
C VAL A 88 15.33 -9.49 -12.29
N PHE A 89 14.27 -8.90 -12.84
CA PHE A 89 14.37 -7.79 -13.80
C PHE A 89 15.13 -6.60 -13.21
N TYR A 90 14.77 -6.15 -11.98
CA TYR A 90 15.46 -5.04 -11.33
C TYR A 90 16.93 -5.38 -11.00
N LEU A 91 17.23 -6.61 -10.59
CA LEU A 91 18.60 -7.06 -10.35
C LEU A 91 19.43 -7.02 -11.63
N ILE A 92 18.91 -7.52 -12.75
CA ILE A 92 19.56 -7.45 -14.06
C ILE A 92 19.82 -5.98 -14.45
N VAL A 93 18.84 -5.12 -14.33
CA VAL A 93 18.99 -3.67 -14.63
C VAL A 93 20.07 -3.03 -13.76
N ASN A 94 20.12 -3.34 -12.46
CA ASN A 94 21.12 -2.80 -11.55
C ASN A 94 22.53 -3.34 -11.83
N TYR A 95 22.64 -4.63 -12.19
CA TYR A 95 23.91 -5.25 -12.59
C TYR A 95 24.47 -4.64 -13.88
N ILE A 96 23.66 -4.55 -14.95
CA ILE A 96 24.09 -3.94 -16.23
C ILE A 96 24.57 -2.49 -16.03
N ARG A 97 24.05 -1.79 -15.04
CA ARG A 97 24.44 -0.41 -14.71
C ARG A 97 25.67 -0.32 -13.82
N GLY A 98 26.22 -1.42 -13.37
CA GLY A 98 27.31 -1.45 -12.42
C GLY A 98 26.94 -0.96 -11.01
N SER A 99 25.63 -0.93 -10.69
CA SER A 99 25.14 -0.53 -9.34
C SER A 99 25.32 -1.64 -8.31
N ILE A 100 25.39 -2.89 -8.76
CA ILE A 100 25.65 -4.10 -7.94
C ILE A 100 26.60 -5.02 -8.68
N GLY A 101 27.40 -5.80 -7.94
CA GLY A 101 28.26 -6.85 -8.48
C GLY A 101 27.51 -8.14 -8.77
N ILE A 102 28.13 -9.05 -9.53
CA ILE A 102 27.52 -10.37 -9.86
C ILE A 102 27.28 -11.20 -8.60
N GLN A 103 28.17 -11.16 -7.62
CA GLN A 103 28.04 -11.90 -6.37
C GLN A 103 26.82 -11.40 -5.57
N GLU A 104 26.63 -10.08 -5.46
CA GLU A 104 25.48 -9.47 -4.79
C GLU A 104 24.18 -9.79 -5.53
N ALA A 105 24.19 -9.77 -6.86
CA ALA A 105 23.03 -10.14 -7.68
C ALA A 105 22.61 -11.60 -7.45
N LEU A 106 23.56 -12.53 -7.45
CA LEU A 106 23.30 -13.95 -7.19
C LEU A 106 22.79 -14.20 -5.76
N GLN A 107 23.41 -13.57 -4.76
CA GLN A 107 22.97 -13.64 -3.38
C GLN A 107 21.53 -13.11 -3.22
N SER A 108 21.21 -11.99 -3.89
CA SER A 108 19.86 -11.43 -3.89
C SER A 108 18.84 -12.36 -4.55
N ILE A 109 19.19 -13.08 -5.60
CA ILE A 109 18.30 -14.08 -6.23
C ILE A 109 18.01 -15.24 -5.28
N VAL A 110 19.05 -15.78 -4.62
CA VAL A 110 18.89 -16.89 -3.67
C VAL A 110 18.04 -16.47 -2.47
N SER A 111 18.11 -15.20 -2.06
CA SER A 111 17.35 -14.68 -0.92
C SER A 111 15.89 -14.32 -1.24
N ILE A 112 15.45 -14.33 -2.51
CA ILE A 112 14.07 -13.99 -2.90
C ILE A 112 12.99 -14.70 -2.05
N PRO A 113 13.08 -16.01 -1.71
CA PRO A 113 12.07 -16.66 -0.89
C PRO A 113 11.99 -16.16 0.55
N PHE A 114 13.05 -15.53 1.05
CA PHE A 114 13.20 -15.15 2.45
C PHE A 114 13.12 -13.64 2.69
N SER A 115 13.62 -12.84 1.76
CA SER A 115 13.61 -11.39 1.90
C SER A 115 13.74 -10.68 0.55
N MET A 116 13.34 -9.41 0.52
CA MET A 116 13.38 -8.59 -0.70
C MET A 116 14.73 -7.96 -1.00
N GLN A 117 15.76 -8.24 -0.29
CA GLN A 117 17.11 -7.64 -0.31
C GLN A 117 17.35 -6.55 -1.39
N GLY A 118 17.49 -5.30 -0.96
CA GLY A 118 17.80 -4.18 -1.86
C GLY A 118 16.68 -3.71 -2.81
N GLN A 119 15.58 -4.44 -2.92
CA GLN A 119 14.46 -4.11 -3.81
C GLN A 119 13.33 -3.39 -3.05
N GLY A 120 13.65 -2.28 -2.40
CA GLY A 120 12.82 -1.55 -1.44
C GLY A 120 11.35 -1.31 -1.82
N ILE A 121 11.01 -1.29 -3.11
CA ILE A 121 9.62 -1.10 -3.57
C ILE A 121 8.78 -2.38 -3.51
N LEU A 122 9.39 -3.56 -3.50
CA LEU A 122 8.67 -4.84 -3.56
C LEU A 122 8.24 -5.35 -2.18
N TRP A 123 8.63 -4.69 -1.09
CA TRP A 123 8.27 -5.08 0.28
C TRP A 123 6.76 -5.30 0.47
N PHE A 124 5.94 -4.47 -0.18
CA PHE A 124 4.48 -4.58 -0.13
C PHE A 124 3.99 -5.95 -0.62
N MET A 125 4.59 -6.50 -1.69
CA MET A 125 4.20 -7.80 -2.23
C MET A 125 4.55 -8.94 -1.28
N TYR A 126 5.68 -8.85 -0.56
CA TYR A 126 6.06 -9.83 0.48
C TYR A 126 5.07 -9.80 1.63
N THR A 127 4.75 -8.61 2.14
CA THR A 127 3.75 -8.44 3.19
C THR A 127 2.38 -8.97 2.75
N LEU A 128 1.96 -8.65 1.52
CA LEU A 128 0.68 -9.12 0.98
C LEU A 128 0.65 -10.63 0.81
N ALA A 129 1.76 -11.26 0.39
CA ALA A 129 1.87 -12.71 0.31
C ALA A 129 1.74 -13.35 1.70
N GLY A 130 2.39 -12.79 2.72
CA GLY A 130 2.24 -13.21 4.12
C GLY A 130 0.79 -13.14 4.60
N LEU A 131 0.08 -12.04 4.32
CA LEU A 131 -1.33 -11.89 4.64
C LEU A 131 -2.21 -12.91 3.90
N TYR A 132 -1.85 -13.28 2.66
CA TYR A 132 -2.57 -14.32 1.94
C TYR A 132 -2.37 -15.71 2.53
N LEU A 133 -1.18 -16.01 3.08
CA LEU A 133 -0.94 -17.24 3.83
C LEU A 133 -1.79 -17.30 5.11
N LEU A 134 -1.99 -16.17 5.79
CA LEU A 134 -2.85 -16.08 6.98
C LEU A 134 -4.35 -16.11 6.66
N THR A 135 -4.77 -15.73 5.44
CA THR A 135 -6.18 -15.59 5.06
C THR A 135 -7.04 -16.83 5.35
N PRO A 136 -6.62 -18.07 5.06
CA PRO A 136 -7.46 -19.24 5.35
C PRO A 136 -7.70 -19.47 6.86
N ILE A 137 -6.73 -19.11 7.71
CA ILE A 137 -6.85 -19.19 9.16
C ILE A 137 -7.83 -18.14 9.66
N LEU A 138 -7.60 -16.88 9.28
CA LEU A 138 -8.46 -15.76 9.66
C LEU A 138 -9.90 -15.92 9.15
N SER A 139 -10.06 -16.42 7.92
CA SER A 139 -11.39 -16.64 7.35
C SER A 139 -12.18 -17.72 8.10
N ARG A 140 -11.50 -18.74 8.68
CA ARG A 140 -12.15 -19.74 9.53
C ARG A 140 -12.58 -19.11 10.86
N TRP A 141 -11.70 -18.36 11.51
CA TRP A 141 -12.02 -17.64 12.73
C TRP A 141 -13.21 -16.66 12.52
N LEU A 142 -13.19 -15.86 11.46
CA LEU A 142 -14.22 -14.88 11.15
C LEU A 142 -15.61 -15.48 10.84
N LYS A 143 -15.73 -16.79 10.60
CA LYS A 143 -17.03 -17.46 10.47
C LYS A 143 -17.80 -17.58 11.77
N THR A 144 -17.07 -17.67 12.87
CA THR A 144 -17.64 -17.87 14.22
C THR A 144 -17.46 -16.62 15.10
N ALA A 145 -16.53 -15.74 14.75
CA ALA A 145 -16.25 -14.54 15.51
C ALA A 145 -17.42 -13.57 15.49
N SER A 146 -17.80 -13.11 16.66
CA SER A 146 -18.76 -12.01 16.82
C SER A 146 -18.14 -10.68 16.35
N LYS A 147 -19.00 -9.68 16.07
CA LYS A 147 -18.55 -8.32 15.77
C LYS A 147 -17.65 -7.75 16.88
N ARG A 148 -18.00 -8.00 18.15
CA ARG A 148 -17.24 -7.52 19.33
C ARG A 148 -15.84 -8.12 19.41
N GLU A 149 -15.67 -9.39 19.04
CA GLU A 149 -14.35 -10.03 18.98
C GLU A 149 -13.48 -9.38 17.92
N VAL A 150 -14.02 -9.09 16.73
CA VAL A 150 -13.28 -8.39 15.68
C VAL A 150 -12.89 -6.98 16.14
N GLU A 151 -13.80 -6.25 16.80
CA GLU A 151 -13.54 -4.93 17.39
C GLU A 151 -12.46 -4.99 18.47
N PHE A 152 -12.46 -6.03 19.31
CA PHE A 152 -11.45 -6.23 20.36
C PHE A 152 -10.04 -6.38 19.75
N TYR A 153 -9.88 -7.22 18.72
CA TYR A 153 -8.58 -7.38 18.06
C TYR A 153 -8.14 -6.13 17.29
N LEU A 154 -9.07 -5.41 16.69
CA LEU A 154 -8.78 -4.10 16.09
C LEU A 154 -8.38 -3.06 17.16
N PHE A 155 -8.97 -3.11 18.34
CA PHE A 155 -8.59 -2.24 19.47
C PHE A 155 -7.18 -2.56 19.96
N LEU A 156 -6.82 -3.83 20.13
CA LEU A 156 -5.44 -4.21 20.48
C LEU A 156 -4.43 -3.69 19.46
N TRP A 157 -4.73 -3.83 18.17
CA TRP A 157 -3.90 -3.26 17.12
C TRP A 157 -3.85 -1.72 17.21
N ALA A 158 -4.97 -1.05 17.45
CA ALA A 158 -5.00 0.41 17.57
C ALA A 158 -4.12 0.92 18.71
N ILE A 159 -4.04 0.18 19.85
CA ILE A 159 -3.10 0.50 20.93
C ILE A 159 -1.65 0.49 20.42
N THR A 160 -1.28 -0.48 19.57
CA THR A 160 0.09 -0.54 19.04
C THR A 160 0.45 0.63 18.13
N LEU A 161 -0.53 1.30 17.53
CA LEU A 161 -0.32 2.52 16.75
C LEU A 161 0.03 3.74 17.62
N LEU A 162 -0.19 3.65 18.93
CA LEU A 162 0.19 4.69 19.89
C LEU A 162 1.62 4.52 20.41
N TYR A 163 2.24 3.36 20.20
CA TYR A 163 3.57 3.04 20.73
C TYR A 163 4.65 4.07 20.38
N PRO A 164 4.78 4.55 19.12
CA PRO A 164 5.79 5.55 18.80
C PRO A 164 5.59 6.88 19.54
N TYR A 165 4.34 7.24 19.86
CA TYR A 165 4.04 8.46 20.62
C TYR A 165 4.32 8.27 22.12
N LEU A 166 4.07 7.07 22.67
CA LEU A 166 4.39 6.74 24.06
C LEU A 166 5.90 6.69 24.26
N ASP A 167 6.64 6.13 23.30
CA ASP A 167 8.11 6.15 23.31
C ASP A 167 8.65 7.60 23.31
N MET A 168 8.15 8.44 22.42
CA MET A 168 8.56 9.85 22.34
C MET A 168 8.30 10.63 23.64
N VAL A 169 7.17 10.37 24.34
CA VAL A 169 6.76 11.17 25.52
C VAL A 169 7.24 10.56 26.84
N LEU A 170 7.22 9.23 26.94
CA LEU A 170 7.46 8.49 28.17
C LEU A 170 8.79 7.73 28.17
N PHE A 171 9.51 7.74 27.04
CA PHE A 171 10.77 6.99 26.84
C PHE A 171 10.63 5.50 27.18
N ILE A 172 9.48 4.91 26.78
CA ILE A 172 9.17 3.48 26.98
C ILE A 172 9.58 2.71 25.72
N ASP A 173 10.57 1.82 25.85
CA ASP A 173 10.88 0.85 24.79
C ASP A 173 9.72 -0.14 24.63
N THR A 174 8.95 0.03 23.57
CA THR A 174 7.81 -0.82 23.19
C THR A 174 8.20 -1.90 22.18
N GLY A 175 9.48 -2.26 22.14
CA GLY A 175 10.07 -3.18 21.17
C GLY A 175 9.49 -4.59 21.12
N SER A 176 10.24 -5.53 20.55
CA SER A 176 9.78 -6.90 20.23
C SER A 176 9.40 -7.78 21.45
N THR A 177 9.64 -7.30 22.67
CA THR A 177 9.30 -7.99 23.92
C THR A 177 7.96 -7.55 24.53
N GLY A 178 7.31 -6.53 23.95
CA GLY A 178 6.01 -6.04 24.43
C GLY A 178 4.88 -7.06 24.22
N ILE A 179 3.94 -7.12 25.18
CA ILE A 179 2.79 -8.05 25.14
C ILE A 179 1.99 -7.95 23.84
N LEU A 180 1.87 -6.75 23.29
CA LEU A 180 1.11 -6.51 22.06
C LEU A 180 1.96 -6.57 20.78
N TYR A 181 3.22 -6.97 20.85
CA TYR A 181 4.10 -7.04 19.68
C TYR A 181 3.48 -7.83 18.51
N TYR A 182 2.84 -8.96 18.78
CA TYR A 182 2.20 -9.81 17.76
C TYR A 182 0.95 -9.21 17.13
N PHE A 183 0.43 -8.11 17.67
CA PHE A 183 -0.69 -7.39 17.10
C PHE A 183 -0.26 -6.21 16.21
N THR A 184 1.04 -5.94 16.11
CA THR A 184 1.58 -4.87 15.27
C THR A 184 1.46 -5.19 13.77
N GLY A 185 1.68 -4.18 12.94
CA GLY A 185 1.88 -4.34 11.51
C GLY A 185 0.61 -4.28 10.67
N TYR A 186 0.73 -4.75 9.43
CA TYR A 186 -0.29 -4.54 8.39
C TYR A 186 -1.49 -5.47 8.47
N LEU A 187 -1.45 -6.48 9.34
CA LEU A 187 -2.59 -7.35 9.62
C LEU A 187 -3.82 -6.56 10.10
N GLY A 188 -3.59 -5.52 10.89
CA GLY A 188 -4.65 -4.64 11.36
C GLY A 188 -5.37 -3.93 10.22
N TYR A 189 -4.67 -3.39 9.23
CA TYR A 189 -5.30 -2.83 8.02
C TYR A 189 -6.14 -3.87 7.28
N TYR A 190 -5.63 -5.10 7.17
CA TYR A 190 -6.31 -6.18 6.48
C TYR A 190 -7.63 -6.54 7.16
N LEU A 191 -7.62 -6.64 8.50
CA LEU A 191 -8.81 -6.89 9.30
C LEU A 191 -9.75 -5.66 9.32
N LEU A 192 -9.20 -4.44 9.38
CA LEU A 192 -9.98 -3.20 9.34
C LEU A 192 -10.77 -3.08 8.04
N GLY A 193 -10.18 -3.44 6.90
CA GLY A 193 -10.87 -3.44 5.61
C GLY A 193 -12.06 -4.39 5.59
N TYR A 194 -11.90 -5.62 6.12
CA TYR A 194 -13.00 -6.56 6.29
C TYR A 194 -14.09 -6.00 7.22
N TYR A 195 -13.69 -5.43 8.35
CA TYR A 195 -14.63 -4.87 9.33
C TYR A 195 -15.43 -3.72 8.75
N LEU A 196 -14.79 -2.77 8.08
CA LEU A 196 -15.44 -1.62 7.47
C LEU A 196 -16.39 -2.02 6.33
N ASP A 197 -16.05 -3.04 5.55
CA ASP A 197 -16.91 -3.54 4.47
C ASP A 197 -18.17 -4.25 5.00
N ARG A 198 -18.05 -4.99 6.10
CA ARG A 198 -19.11 -5.85 6.64
C ARG A 198 -20.01 -5.17 7.66
N TYR A 199 -19.42 -4.37 8.55
CA TYR A 199 -20.11 -3.84 9.73
C TYR A 199 -20.30 -2.33 9.67
N TYR A 200 -20.08 -1.74 8.50
CA TYR A 200 -20.12 -0.32 8.32
C TYR A 200 -21.49 0.29 8.72
N ASN A 201 -21.47 1.13 9.76
CA ASN A 201 -22.57 2.02 10.12
C ASN A 201 -22.03 3.28 10.84
N PHE A 202 -21.04 3.95 10.23
CA PHE A 202 -20.45 5.13 10.82
C PHE A 202 -21.29 6.39 10.52
N ARG A 203 -21.63 7.14 11.55
CA ARG A 203 -22.24 8.47 11.41
C ARG A 203 -21.19 9.46 10.90
N GLY A 204 -21.65 10.57 10.31
CA GLY A 204 -20.74 11.63 9.82
C GLY A 204 -19.78 12.14 10.89
N ILE A 205 -20.21 12.17 12.16
CA ILE A 205 -19.39 12.58 13.30
C ILE A 205 -18.11 11.73 13.46
N HIS A 206 -18.17 10.41 13.28
CA HIS A 206 -16.98 9.55 13.40
C HIS A 206 -15.95 9.85 12.31
N VAL A 207 -16.43 10.12 11.09
CA VAL A 207 -15.57 10.51 9.96
C VAL A 207 -14.94 11.87 10.24
N MET A 208 -15.71 12.84 10.74
CA MET A 208 -15.22 14.16 11.11
C MET A 208 -14.15 14.09 12.21
N VAL A 209 -14.40 13.32 13.27
CA VAL A 209 -13.43 13.11 14.36
C VAL A 209 -12.14 12.47 13.83
N ALA A 210 -12.26 11.45 12.97
CA ALA A 210 -11.08 10.82 12.36
C ALA A 210 -10.27 11.81 11.51
N ILE A 211 -10.94 12.67 10.73
CA ILE A 211 -10.27 13.73 9.96
C ILE A 211 -9.58 14.72 10.90
N VAL A 212 -10.28 15.21 11.92
CA VAL A 212 -9.71 16.17 12.88
C VAL A 212 -8.46 15.59 13.54
N ILE A 213 -8.50 14.37 14.05
CA ILE A 213 -7.35 13.71 14.68
C ILE A 213 -6.20 13.54 13.69
N SER A 214 -6.50 13.16 12.43
CA SER A 214 -5.49 12.98 11.40
C SER A 214 -4.70 14.25 11.10
N PHE A 215 -5.29 15.42 11.23
CA PHE A 215 -4.59 16.69 11.01
C PHE A 215 -4.09 17.34 12.31
N LEU A 216 -4.76 17.12 13.42
CA LEU A 216 -4.38 17.68 14.73
C LEU A 216 -3.05 17.09 15.23
N ILE A 217 -2.86 15.78 15.12
CA ILE A 217 -1.61 15.13 15.59
C ILE A 217 -0.38 15.71 14.87
N PRO A 218 -0.29 15.72 13.53
CA PRO A 218 0.87 16.36 12.87
C PRO A 218 0.98 17.84 13.20
N ALA A 219 -0.14 18.59 13.29
CA ALA A 219 -0.08 20.00 13.66
C ALA A 219 0.52 20.22 15.05
N LEU A 220 0.16 19.41 16.04
CA LEU A 220 0.73 19.47 17.39
C LEU A 220 2.21 19.08 17.41
N LEU A 221 2.61 18.04 16.66
CA LEU A 221 4.01 17.62 16.55
C LEU A 221 4.88 18.75 15.98
N TYR A 222 4.45 19.39 14.90
CA TYR A 222 5.20 20.52 14.32
C TYR A 222 5.16 21.77 15.21
N ALA A 223 4.02 22.05 15.88
CA ALA A 223 3.90 23.20 16.76
C ALA A 223 4.70 23.07 18.05
N SER A 224 4.99 21.84 18.52
CA SER A 224 5.82 21.61 19.71
C SER A 224 7.28 22.04 19.53
N GLY A 225 7.75 22.15 18.27
CA GLY A 225 9.16 22.42 17.96
C GLY A 225 10.12 21.27 18.34
N THR A 226 9.61 20.14 18.82
CA THR A 226 10.41 18.98 19.20
C THR A 226 10.83 18.22 17.94
N GLU A 227 12.08 17.81 17.84
CA GLU A 227 12.52 16.92 16.78
C GLU A 227 11.84 15.55 16.93
N PHE A 228 11.32 15.02 15.83
CA PHE A 228 10.68 13.71 15.80
C PHE A 228 10.98 12.96 14.50
N ASP A 229 10.96 11.63 14.58
CA ASP A 229 11.08 10.81 13.37
C ASP A 229 9.76 10.73 12.63
N PHE A 230 9.72 11.35 11.44
CA PHE A 230 8.56 11.36 10.56
C PHE A 230 8.06 9.96 10.20
N TYR A 231 8.98 9.02 9.97
CA TYR A 231 8.62 7.66 9.56
C TYR A 231 8.02 6.82 10.69
N SER A 232 8.35 7.13 11.93
CA SER A 232 7.75 6.49 13.10
C SER A 232 6.37 7.06 13.44
N LEU A 233 6.20 8.39 13.39
CA LEU A 233 5.01 9.06 13.90
C LEU A 233 3.96 9.40 12.83
N LEU A 234 4.36 9.60 11.57
CA LEU A 234 3.48 10.11 10.52
C LEU A 234 3.52 9.26 9.23
N TRP A 235 3.85 7.97 9.35
CA TRP A 235 3.96 7.07 8.22
C TRP A 235 2.95 5.91 8.29
N TYR A 236 3.10 4.89 7.48
CA TYR A 236 2.11 3.83 7.20
C TYR A 236 1.42 3.22 8.42
N LEU A 237 2.13 2.96 9.51
CA LEU A 237 1.61 2.33 10.74
C LEU A 237 1.45 3.35 11.88
N SER A 238 1.16 4.60 11.55
CA SER A 238 0.83 5.64 12.52
C SER A 238 -0.68 5.83 12.62
N LEU A 239 -1.16 6.20 13.81
CA LEU A 239 -2.57 6.42 14.06
C LEU A 239 -3.22 7.39 13.05
N PRO A 240 -2.67 8.60 12.78
CA PRO A 240 -3.30 9.54 11.86
C PRO A 240 -3.39 9.01 10.43
N VAL A 241 -2.41 8.26 9.94
CA VAL A 241 -2.44 7.66 8.60
C VAL A 241 -3.46 6.52 8.50
N VAL A 242 -3.58 5.70 9.55
CA VAL A 242 -4.62 4.66 9.64
C VAL A 242 -6.02 5.28 9.62
N LEU A 243 -6.24 6.36 10.37
CA LEU A 243 -7.51 7.08 10.38
C LEU A 243 -7.84 7.65 9.00
N MET A 244 -6.87 8.29 8.31
CA MET A 244 -7.06 8.76 6.94
C MET A 244 -7.42 7.62 5.98
N ALA A 245 -6.75 6.46 6.06
CA ALA A 245 -7.10 5.31 5.25
C ALA A 245 -8.54 4.83 5.53
N GLY A 246 -8.95 4.78 6.81
CA GLY A 246 -10.32 4.49 7.21
C GLY A 246 -11.33 5.49 6.63
N VAL A 247 -11.02 6.79 6.69
CA VAL A 247 -11.86 7.86 6.11
C VAL A 247 -12.03 7.65 4.60
N TRP A 248 -10.96 7.43 3.84
CA TRP A 248 -11.04 7.16 2.41
C TRP A 248 -11.89 5.94 2.10
N PHE A 249 -11.68 4.84 2.83
CA PHE A 249 -12.45 3.61 2.66
C PHE A 249 -13.95 3.83 2.88
N VAL A 250 -14.30 4.54 3.97
CA VAL A 250 -15.66 4.87 4.36
C VAL A 250 -16.33 5.79 3.34
N LEU A 251 -15.65 6.88 2.94
CA LEU A 251 -16.21 7.84 1.97
C LEU A 251 -16.49 7.20 0.63
N ILE A 252 -15.58 6.38 0.11
CA ILE A 252 -15.79 5.68 -1.17
C ILE A 252 -16.89 4.63 -1.06
N ASN A 253 -17.02 3.94 0.08
CA ASN A 253 -18.13 3.00 0.27
C ASN A 253 -19.52 3.67 0.33
N ARG A 254 -19.59 4.98 0.58
CA ARG A 254 -20.83 5.76 0.49
C ARG A 254 -21.22 6.15 -0.95
N THR A 255 -20.30 6.08 -1.90
CA THR A 255 -20.60 6.44 -3.29
C THR A 255 -21.50 5.38 -3.95
N PRO A 256 -22.25 5.72 -5.00
CA PRO A 256 -22.98 4.73 -5.78
C PRO A 256 -22.07 3.67 -6.38
N ASN A 257 -22.50 2.39 -6.35
CA ASN A 257 -21.74 1.29 -6.97
C ASN A 257 -21.90 1.30 -8.50
N LYS A 258 -21.34 2.33 -9.17
CA LYS A 258 -21.39 2.50 -10.62
C LYS A 258 -20.15 1.90 -11.28
N ARG A 259 -20.38 1.20 -12.39
CA ARG A 259 -19.31 0.68 -13.24
C ARG A 259 -18.79 1.80 -14.16
N PHE A 260 -17.49 2.08 -14.05
CA PHE A 260 -16.76 2.88 -15.02
C PHE A 260 -15.73 1.96 -15.68
N SER A 261 -15.82 1.74 -16.98
CA SER A 261 -14.99 0.76 -17.71
C SER A 261 -13.48 1.04 -17.53
N LEU A 262 -13.07 2.29 -17.63
CA LEU A 262 -11.68 2.69 -17.45
C LEU A 262 -11.18 2.42 -16.02
N ILE A 263 -11.96 2.79 -14.99
CA ILE A 263 -11.60 2.53 -13.59
C ILE A 263 -11.47 1.03 -13.33
N SER A 264 -12.40 0.23 -13.86
CA SER A 264 -12.36 -1.22 -13.72
C SER A 264 -11.15 -1.84 -14.45
N GLU A 265 -10.74 -1.27 -15.58
CA GLU A 265 -9.55 -1.71 -16.31
C GLU A 265 -8.27 -1.36 -15.55
N ILE A 266 -8.13 -0.11 -15.09
CA ILE A 266 -6.98 0.34 -14.28
C ILE A 266 -6.88 -0.50 -13.00
N SER A 267 -7.99 -0.70 -12.29
CA SER A 267 -8.05 -1.54 -11.09
C SER A 267 -7.58 -2.97 -11.36
N ARG A 268 -7.97 -3.57 -12.49
CA ARG A 268 -7.52 -4.90 -12.91
C ARG A 268 -6.02 -4.95 -13.14
N LEU A 269 -5.45 -3.90 -13.71
CA LEU A 269 -4.03 -3.80 -14.07
C LEU A 269 -3.14 -3.22 -12.95
N SER A 270 -3.73 -2.88 -11.79
CA SER A 270 -3.06 -2.11 -10.73
C SER A 270 -1.77 -2.75 -10.21
N PHE A 271 -1.71 -4.09 -10.08
CA PHE A 271 -0.48 -4.78 -9.69
C PHE A 271 0.63 -4.62 -10.72
N GLY A 272 0.31 -4.76 -12.00
CA GLY A 272 1.28 -4.52 -13.08
C GLY A 272 1.81 -3.09 -13.04
N ILE A 273 0.92 -2.10 -12.90
CA ILE A 273 1.30 -0.68 -12.78
C ILE A 273 2.21 -0.46 -11.57
N TYR A 274 1.88 -1.08 -10.43
CA TYR A 274 2.71 -1.04 -9.23
C TYR A 274 4.13 -1.59 -9.49
N PHE A 275 4.30 -2.68 -10.23
CA PHE A 275 5.63 -3.20 -10.55
C PHE A 275 6.44 -2.29 -11.48
N VAL A 276 5.78 -1.67 -12.46
CA VAL A 276 6.44 -0.92 -13.54
C VAL A 276 6.74 0.53 -13.17
N HIS A 277 5.91 1.16 -12.32
CA HIS A 277 5.92 2.63 -12.12
C HIS A 277 7.28 3.18 -11.68
N ILE A 278 8.00 2.49 -10.80
CA ILE A 278 9.33 2.96 -10.34
C ILE A 278 10.37 2.87 -11.45
N PHE A 279 10.28 1.87 -12.32
CA PHE A 279 11.16 1.80 -13.50
C PHE A 279 10.91 2.99 -14.42
N ILE A 280 9.67 3.24 -14.79
CA ILE A 280 9.27 4.41 -15.61
C ILE A 280 9.75 5.71 -14.96
N LEU A 281 9.45 5.88 -13.69
CA LEU A 281 9.78 7.07 -12.91
C LEU A 281 11.29 7.33 -12.88
N ARG A 282 12.05 6.40 -12.30
CA ARG A 282 13.49 6.59 -12.00
C ARG A 282 14.40 6.36 -13.19
N ARG A 283 13.99 5.55 -14.18
CA ARG A 283 14.85 5.15 -15.29
C ARG A 283 14.52 5.85 -16.59
N ILE A 284 13.34 6.43 -16.72
CA ILE A 284 12.90 7.18 -17.89
C ILE A 284 12.68 8.65 -17.53
N LEU A 285 11.66 8.97 -16.73
CA LEU A 285 11.24 10.37 -16.54
C LEU A 285 12.29 11.22 -15.81
N TRP A 286 12.90 10.70 -14.74
CA TRP A 286 13.96 11.45 -14.02
C TRP A 286 15.25 11.66 -14.82
N ARG A 287 15.31 11.19 -16.08
CA ARG A 287 16.45 11.40 -16.98
C ARG A 287 16.21 12.42 -18.07
N ILE A 288 14.98 12.88 -18.18
CA ILE A 288 14.58 13.88 -19.17
C ILE A 288 14.89 15.28 -18.61
N ASP A 289 15.84 15.98 -19.23
CA ASP A 289 16.31 17.30 -18.77
C ASP A 289 15.15 18.28 -18.66
N PHE A 290 14.29 18.37 -19.66
CA PHE A 290 13.10 19.22 -19.63
C PHE A 290 12.22 18.99 -18.39
N ILE A 291 12.07 17.74 -17.94
CA ILE A 291 11.28 17.44 -16.74
C ILE A 291 12.03 17.86 -15.47
N ARG A 292 13.37 17.73 -15.45
CA ARG A 292 14.18 18.12 -14.29
C ARG A 292 14.18 19.64 -14.08
N ASP A 293 14.06 20.39 -15.16
CA ASP A 293 14.11 21.85 -15.14
C ASP A 293 12.74 22.51 -14.83
N LEU A 294 11.66 21.72 -14.73
CA LEU A 294 10.35 22.21 -14.35
C LEU A 294 10.32 22.71 -12.90
N PRO A 295 9.63 23.82 -12.60
CA PRO A 295 9.36 24.22 -11.22
C PRO A 295 8.74 23.10 -10.41
N GLY A 296 9.18 22.88 -9.16
CA GLY A 296 8.81 21.70 -8.35
C GLY A 296 7.31 21.49 -8.20
N LEU A 297 6.51 22.54 -8.09
CA LEU A 297 5.03 22.46 -8.01
C LEU A 297 4.39 21.95 -9.31
N ILE A 298 5.02 22.18 -10.46
CA ILE A 298 4.57 21.69 -11.78
C ILE A 298 5.19 20.31 -12.05
N GLN A 299 6.46 20.15 -11.69
CA GLN A 299 7.22 18.91 -11.89
C GLN A 299 6.51 17.70 -11.27
N ILE A 300 6.09 17.79 -9.99
CA ILE A 300 5.48 16.68 -9.26
C ILE A 300 4.23 16.14 -9.96
N PRO A 301 3.19 16.96 -10.28
CA PRO A 301 2.00 16.46 -10.96
C PRO A 301 2.28 16.00 -12.39
N VAL A 302 3.19 16.64 -13.13
CA VAL A 302 3.58 16.21 -14.48
C VAL A 302 4.23 14.81 -14.42
N VAL A 303 5.17 14.62 -13.51
CA VAL A 303 5.86 13.32 -13.32
C VAL A 303 4.86 12.27 -12.88
N MET A 304 3.95 12.57 -11.96
CA MET A 304 2.89 11.66 -11.51
C MET A 304 2.01 11.20 -12.68
N VAL A 305 1.47 12.15 -13.46
CA VAL A 305 0.56 11.84 -14.58
C VAL A 305 1.30 11.06 -15.68
N ALA A 306 2.52 11.48 -16.03
CA ALA A 306 3.34 10.80 -17.03
C ALA A 306 3.72 9.38 -16.58
N THR A 307 4.12 9.20 -15.31
CA THR A 307 4.43 7.87 -14.74
C THR A 307 3.20 6.96 -14.81
N PHE A 308 2.05 7.47 -14.38
CA PHE A 308 0.80 6.71 -14.41
C PHE A 308 0.43 6.29 -15.85
N ALA A 309 0.38 7.26 -16.77
CA ALA A 309 -0.02 7.03 -18.15
C ALA A 309 0.90 6.02 -18.86
N LEU A 310 2.22 6.21 -18.76
CA LEU A 310 3.20 5.31 -19.36
C LEU A 310 3.16 3.92 -18.71
N SER A 311 3.05 3.83 -17.38
CA SER A 311 2.93 2.55 -16.69
C SER A 311 1.65 1.81 -17.08
N PHE A 312 0.52 2.51 -17.16
CA PHE A 312 -0.74 1.93 -17.63
C PHE A 312 -0.63 1.40 -19.06
N LEU A 313 -0.04 2.20 -19.98
CA LEU A 313 0.15 1.81 -21.38
C LEU A 313 1.03 0.55 -21.50
N VAL A 314 2.20 0.54 -20.85
CA VAL A 314 3.11 -0.61 -20.83
C VAL A 314 2.42 -1.86 -20.31
N VAL A 315 1.74 -1.75 -19.18
CA VAL A 315 1.04 -2.88 -18.55
C VAL A 315 -0.14 -3.34 -19.38
N LYS A 316 -0.86 -2.43 -20.04
CA LYS A 316 -1.93 -2.77 -20.99
C LYS A 316 -1.39 -3.56 -22.18
N LEU A 317 -0.21 -3.21 -22.71
CA LEU A 317 0.46 -3.99 -23.75
C LEU A 317 0.87 -5.38 -23.23
N ILE A 318 1.52 -5.46 -22.06
CA ILE A 318 1.90 -6.74 -21.44
C ILE A 318 0.66 -7.62 -21.20
N SER A 319 -0.48 -7.02 -20.84
CA SER A 319 -1.72 -7.78 -20.55
C SER A 319 -2.29 -8.53 -21.77
N ARG A 320 -1.84 -8.22 -22.98
CA ARG A 320 -2.20 -8.92 -24.23
C ARG A 320 -1.37 -10.16 -24.49
N LEU A 321 -0.26 -10.34 -23.76
CA LEU A 321 0.62 -11.49 -23.92
C LEU A 321 0.00 -12.74 -23.27
N PRO A 322 0.18 -13.94 -23.86
CA PRO A 322 -0.40 -15.17 -23.33
C PRO A 322 0.10 -15.56 -21.93
N PHE A 323 1.29 -15.05 -21.54
CA PHE A 323 1.92 -15.28 -20.24
C PHE A 323 1.81 -14.09 -19.27
N SER A 324 0.95 -13.11 -19.56
CA SER A 324 0.75 -11.90 -18.72
C SER A 324 0.52 -12.20 -17.24
N LYS A 325 -0.15 -13.33 -16.92
CA LYS A 325 -0.38 -13.75 -15.54
C LYS A 325 0.90 -13.94 -14.71
N TYR A 326 2.01 -14.30 -15.36
CA TYR A 326 3.30 -14.47 -14.69
C TYR A 326 4.07 -13.16 -14.55
N LEU A 327 3.77 -12.17 -15.40
CA LEU A 327 4.44 -10.87 -15.43
C LEU A 327 3.72 -9.81 -14.57
N ILE A 328 2.39 -9.80 -14.60
CA ILE A 328 1.57 -8.74 -13.99
C ILE A 328 0.36 -9.28 -13.19
N GLY A 329 0.23 -10.59 -13.03
CA GLY A 329 -0.82 -11.24 -12.22
C GLY A 329 -2.23 -11.26 -12.84
N VAL A 330 -2.39 -10.92 -14.14
CA VAL A 330 -3.69 -10.86 -14.86
C VAL A 330 -3.66 -11.68 -16.14
#